data_35c4ab8f048beeff34e2f2c5efaa64f4
#
_entry.id   35c4ab8f048beeff34e2f2c5efaa64f4
#
_cell.length_a   1.000
_cell.length_b   1.000
_cell.length_c   1.000
_cell.angle_alpha   90.00
_cell.angle_beta   90.00
_cell.angle_gamma   90.00
#
_symmetry.space_group_name_H-M   'P 1'
#
loop_
_entity.id
_entity.type
_entity.pdbx_description
1 polymer ?
#
loop_
_entity_poly.entity_id
_entity_poly.type
_entity_poly.pdbx_seq_one_letter_code
_entity_poly.pdbx_strand_id
1 'polypeptide(L)'
;SAEPDVMTSLTGIISQLDIRRAQVLVEAIIVEISDQLTEDLGFQFLFSGEGTNSPIASQRFGNPTPDLSAIVGGLTPGGSSAAVLSSLLSLDGFATGVGKYKKGGDSFAAILNVLSKNSDSNVLSTPSILTMDNEESFIIVGQEIPITTGESLGTNNSNPFRTVTRQEIGIKLSVKPQINEGNSIKLDIEQEVSSLSGPITAGSSEIVTNKRAIETVVMVEDNQTIV
;
A
#
# COMPACT_ATOMS: atom_id res chain seq x y z
N SER A 1 -24.29 47.39 -40.66
CA SER A 1 -23.99 48.76 -40.25
C SER A 1 -25.12 49.23 -39.32
N ALA A 2 -24.79 49.56 -38.10
CA ALA A 2 -25.70 50.08 -37.09
C ALA A 2 -25.45 51.59 -36.93
N GLU A 3 -26.41 52.35 -36.37
CA GLU A 3 -26.24 53.76 -36.03
C GLU A 3 -25.06 53.96 -35.09
N PRO A 4 -24.32 55.05 -35.18
CA PRO A 4 -23.11 55.28 -34.36
C PRO A 4 -23.33 55.16 -32.86
N ASP A 5 -24.48 55.61 -32.34
CA ASP A 5 -24.83 55.58 -30.91
C ASP A 5 -25.06 54.14 -30.41
N VAL A 6 -25.65 53.28 -31.28
CA VAL A 6 -25.85 51.88 -30.97
C VAL A 6 -24.51 51.11 -30.95
N MET A 7 -23.59 51.46 -31.89
CA MET A 7 -22.24 50.88 -31.93
C MET A 7 -21.43 51.24 -30.68
N THR A 8 -21.53 52.50 -30.25
CA THR A 8 -20.83 52.93 -29.03
C THR A 8 -21.35 52.24 -27.76
N SER A 9 -22.68 52.10 -27.68
CA SER A 9 -23.32 51.38 -26.56
C SER A 9 -22.95 49.91 -26.58
N LEU A 10 -22.97 49.25 -27.76
CA LEU A 10 -22.55 47.84 -27.93
C LEU A 10 -21.07 47.64 -27.57
N THR A 11 -20.19 48.54 -28.03
CA THR A 11 -18.76 48.47 -27.68
C THR A 11 -18.53 48.66 -26.18
N GLY A 12 -19.30 49.52 -25.54
CA GLY A 12 -19.27 49.68 -24.09
C GLY A 12 -19.70 48.42 -23.34
N ILE A 13 -20.76 47.77 -23.80
CA ILE A 13 -21.22 46.50 -23.19
C ILE A 13 -20.19 45.39 -23.44
N ILE A 14 -19.64 45.26 -24.66
CA ILE A 14 -18.62 44.26 -24.98
C ILE A 14 -17.36 44.46 -24.08
N SER A 15 -16.90 45.68 -23.90
CA SER A 15 -15.73 45.98 -23.09
C SER A 15 -15.95 45.65 -21.59
N GLN A 16 -17.19 45.72 -21.11
CA GLN A 16 -17.55 45.30 -19.75
C GLN A 16 -17.69 43.79 -19.60
N LEU A 17 -18.02 43.08 -20.68
CA LEU A 17 -18.14 41.64 -20.69
C LEU A 17 -16.81 40.92 -21.00
N ASP A 18 -15.90 41.59 -21.72
CA ASP A 18 -14.58 41.06 -22.08
C ASP A 18 -13.58 41.23 -20.90
N ILE A 19 -13.91 40.61 -19.78
CA ILE A 19 -13.04 40.53 -18.61
C ILE A 19 -12.26 39.25 -18.64
N ARG A 20 -10.95 39.31 -18.41
CA ARG A 20 -10.13 38.11 -18.24
C ARG A 20 -10.67 37.27 -17.09
N ARG A 21 -10.91 35.99 -17.35
CA ARG A 21 -11.30 35.03 -16.30
C ARG A 21 -10.19 34.96 -15.26
N ALA A 22 -10.56 35.03 -14.02
CA ALA A 22 -9.65 34.83 -12.91
C ALA A 22 -9.16 33.38 -12.88
N GLN A 23 -7.97 33.15 -12.34
CA GLN A 23 -7.36 31.85 -12.15
C GLN A 23 -7.17 31.58 -10.67
N VAL A 24 -7.32 30.33 -10.29
CA VAL A 24 -7.15 29.86 -8.92
C VAL A 24 -6.06 28.78 -8.92
N LEU A 25 -5.04 28.97 -8.09
CA LEU A 25 -4.07 27.95 -7.77
C LEU A 25 -4.58 27.17 -6.55
N VAL A 26 -4.77 25.89 -6.70
CA VAL A 26 -5.17 24.99 -5.60
C VAL A 26 -4.01 24.06 -5.30
N GLU A 27 -3.62 24.05 -4.04
CA GLU A 27 -2.59 23.18 -3.50
C GLU A 27 -3.22 22.27 -2.43
N ALA A 28 -3.08 20.99 -2.56
CA ALA A 28 -3.49 20.03 -1.53
C ALA A 28 -2.26 19.48 -0.81
N ILE A 29 -2.36 19.30 0.50
CA ILE A 29 -1.31 18.69 1.32
C ILE A 29 -1.87 17.38 1.88
N ILE A 30 -1.29 16.28 1.47
CA ILE A 30 -1.70 14.93 1.88
C ILE A 30 -0.61 14.36 2.75
N VAL A 31 -0.93 14.10 4.01
CA VAL A 31 -0.03 13.45 4.96
C VAL A 31 -0.61 12.10 5.33
N GLU A 32 0.14 11.05 5.08
CA GLU A 32 -0.19 9.71 5.52
C GLU A 32 0.88 9.23 6.50
N ILE A 33 0.44 8.94 7.73
CA ILE A 33 1.29 8.42 8.78
C ILE A 33 0.82 7.00 9.08
N SER A 34 1.71 6.04 8.94
CA SER A 34 1.49 4.65 9.32
C SER A 34 2.52 4.25 10.37
N ASP A 35 2.02 3.78 11.51
CA ASP A 35 2.81 3.22 12.59
C ASP A 35 2.37 1.76 12.79
N GLN A 36 3.30 0.84 12.59
CA GLN A 36 3.04 -0.58 12.73
C GLN A 36 4.06 -1.20 13.69
N LEU A 37 3.59 -1.51 14.90
CA LEU A 37 4.34 -2.26 15.89
C LEU A 37 3.96 -3.74 15.79
N THR A 38 4.95 -4.60 15.59
CA THR A 38 4.80 -6.05 15.61
C THR A 38 5.67 -6.61 16.73
N GLU A 39 5.05 -7.27 17.68
CA GLU A 39 5.73 -8.00 18.74
C GLU A 39 5.35 -9.48 18.66
N ASP A 40 6.33 -10.35 18.62
CA ASP A 40 6.11 -11.79 18.57
C ASP A 40 7.03 -12.48 19.60
N LEU A 41 6.42 -13.35 20.38
CA LEU A 41 7.09 -14.23 21.35
C LEU A 41 6.80 -15.67 20.95
N GLY A 42 7.82 -16.36 20.47
CA GLY A 42 7.71 -17.75 20.08
C GLY A 42 8.51 -18.68 21.01
N PHE A 43 7.92 -19.78 21.39
CA PHE A 43 8.56 -20.85 22.12
C PHE A 43 8.24 -22.19 21.48
N GLN A 44 9.25 -23.01 21.24
CA GLN A 44 9.05 -24.37 20.81
C GLN A 44 10.04 -25.33 21.50
N PHE A 45 9.58 -26.53 21.74
CA PHE A 45 10.45 -27.62 22.18
C PHE A 45 10.14 -28.88 21.40
N LEU A 46 11.14 -29.72 21.29
CA LEU A 46 11.07 -31.04 20.70
C LEU A 46 11.82 -32.00 21.63
N PHE A 47 11.15 -33.08 21.95
CA PHE A 47 11.74 -34.23 22.63
C PHE A 47 11.56 -35.47 21.76
N SER A 48 12.63 -36.21 21.49
CA SER A 48 12.62 -37.45 20.73
C SER A 48 13.43 -38.51 21.46
N GLY A 49 12.78 -39.57 21.82
CA GLY A 49 13.44 -40.75 22.37
C GLY A 49 13.78 -41.78 21.25
N GLU A 50 14.57 -42.77 21.61
CA GLU A 50 14.94 -43.86 20.70
C GLU A 50 14.16 -45.13 21.02
N GLY A 51 13.77 -45.85 19.95
CA GLY A 51 13.12 -47.19 20.00
C GLY A 51 11.64 -47.14 19.66
N THR A 52 11.03 -48.33 19.51
CA THR A 52 9.65 -48.49 19.03
C THR A 52 8.59 -47.93 19.98
N ASN A 53 8.94 -47.70 21.27
CA ASN A 53 8.07 -47.17 22.30
C ASN A 53 8.59 -45.84 22.91
N SER A 54 9.48 -45.16 22.24
CA SER A 54 10.05 -43.90 22.75
C SER A 54 9.07 -42.74 22.66
N PRO A 55 8.93 -41.93 23.69
CA PRO A 55 8.07 -40.77 23.64
C PRO A 55 8.61 -39.74 22.66
N ILE A 56 7.74 -39.25 21.81
CA ILE A 56 8.00 -38.08 20.94
C ILE A 56 7.03 -36.99 21.41
N ALA A 57 7.55 -35.87 21.85
CA ALA A 57 6.73 -34.72 22.20
C ALA A 57 7.24 -33.47 21.53
N SER A 58 6.35 -32.70 20.92
CA SER A 58 6.65 -31.40 20.39
C SER A 58 5.55 -30.43 20.75
N GLN A 59 5.92 -29.23 21.14
CA GLN A 59 5.00 -28.13 21.42
C GLN A 59 5.53 -26.89 20.74
N ARG A 60 4.59 -26.12 20.16
CA ARG A 60 4.87 -24.84 19.54
C ARG A 60 3.89 -23.81 20.09
N PHE A 61 4.40 -22.68 20.51
CA PHE A 61 3.62 -21.52 20.95
C PHE A 61 4.07 -20.30 20.16
N GLY A 62 3.12 -19.49 19.67
CA GLY A 62 3.40 -18.38 18.78
C GLY A 62 3.78 -18.86 17.37
N ASN A 63 4.55 -18.05 16.67
CA ASN A 63 5.13 -18.39 15.36
C ASN A 63 6.67 -18.41 15.45
N PRO A 64 7.25 -19.39 16.20
CA PRO A 64 8.68 -19.42 16.41
C PRO A 64 9.42 -19.69 15.09
N THR A 65 10.35 -18.82 14.79
CA THR A 65 11.36 -19.00 13.76
C THR A 65 12.73 -19.06 14.41
N PRO A 66 13.64 -19.96 14.02
CA PRO A 66 13.50 -21.01 13.02
C PRO A 66 12.62 -22.18 13.48
N ASP A 67 12.07 -22.94 12.52
CA ASP A 67 11.35 -24.16 12.84
C ASP A 67 12.33 -25.24 13.37
N LEU A 68 12.11 -25.66 14.61
CA LEU A 68 12.96 -26.65 15.26
C LEU A 68 12.96 -27.99 14.55
N SER A 69 11.84 -28.35 13.89
CA SER A 69 11.76 -29.60 13.12
C SER A 69 12.69 -29.60 11.91
N ALA A 70 12.85 -28.44 11.26
CA ALA A 70 13.78 -28.27 10.13
C ALA A 70 15.25 -28.36 10.60
N ILE A 71 15.56 -27.78 11.78
CA ILE A 71 16.92 -27.87 12.35
C ILE A 71 17.25 -29.30 12.73
N VAL A 72 16.37 -29.97 13.46
CA VAL A 72 16.61 -31.36 13.91
C VAL A 72 16.64 -32.31 12.73
N GLY A 73 15.72 -32.13 11.74
CA GLY A 73 15.72 -32.92 10.50
C GLY A 73 17.00 -32.77 9.69
N GLY A 74 17.59 -31.59 9.65
CA GLY A 74 18.86 -31.35 8.97
C GLY A 74 20.08 -31.91 9.69
N LEU A 75 20.00 -32.14 11.01
CA LEU A 75 21.06 -32.72 11.83
C LEU A 75 21.02 -34.26 11.84
N THR A 76 19.95 -34.89 11.33
CA THR A 76 19.85 -36.36 11.25
C THR A 76 20.72 -36.92 10.11
N PRO A 77 21.10 -38.21 10.18
CA PRO A 77 21.83 -38.86 9.09
C PRO A 77 21.03 -38.79 7.78
N GLY A 78 21.60 -38.18 6.74
CA GLY A 78 20.92 -37.91 5.46
C GLY A 78 20.17 -36.56 5.40
N GLY A 79 20.13 -35.82 6.46
CA GLY A 79 19.58 -34.45 6.48
C GLY A 79 20.49 -33.44 5.78
N SER A 80 19.92 -32.33 5.34
CA SER A 80 20.63 -31.27 4.64
C SER A 80 21.11 -30.19 5.62
N SER A 81 22.43 -30.04 5.76
CA SER A 81 23.03 -28.95 6.51
C SER A 81 22.69 -27.55 5.93
N ALA A 82 22.41 -27.51 4.62
CA ALA A 82 21.96 -26.30 3.96
C ALA A 82 20.54 -25.85 4.44
N ALA A 83 19.66 -26.80 4.74
CA ALA A 83 18.35 -26.50 5.32
C ALA A 83 18.46 -25.95 6.74
N VAL A 84 19.39 -26.47 7.55
CA VAL A 84 19.68 -25.90 8.88
C VAL A 84 20.20 -24.49 8.75
N LEU A 85 21.15 -24.27 7.86
CA LEU A 85 21.74 -22.94 7.67
C LEU A 85 20.71 -21.92 7.15
N SER A 86 19.87 -22.32 6.20
CA SER A 86 18.82 -21.43 5.68
C SER A 86 17.78 -21.06 6.75
N SER A 87 17.41 -22.01 7.61
CA SER A 87 16.48 -21.74 8.71
C SER A 87 17.09 -20.86 9.81
N LEU A 88 18.39 -20.95 10.03
CA LEU A 88 19.10 -20.04 10.97
C LEU A 88 19.32 -18.65 10.36
N LEU A 89 19.55 -18.53 9.05
CA LEU A 89 19.71 -17.25 8.37
C LEU A 89 18.38 -16.51 8.18
N SER A 90 17.25 -17.19 8.27
CA SER A 90 15.92 -16.58 8.19
C SER A 90 15.41 -16.04 9.54
N LEU A 91 16.26 -15.98 10.55
CA LEU A 91 15.94 -15.43 11.86
C LEU A 91 15.74 -13.92 11.79
N ASP A 92 14.54 -13.47 12.12
CA ASP A 92 14.25 -12.09 12.48
C ASP A 92 14.18 -11.98 14.01
N GLY A 93 14.87 -10.97 14.57
CA GLY A 93 14.88 -10.71 16.00
C GLY A 93 15.94 -11.52 16.77
N PHE A 94 15.67 -11.77 18.04
CA PHE A 94 16.56 -12.52 18.94
C PHE A 94 16.02 -13.92 19.17
N ALA A 95 16.86 -14.92 18.94
CA ALA A 95 16.52 -16.29 19.26
C ALA A 95 17.65 -16.93 20.09
N THR A 96 17.26 -17.70 21.09
CA THR A 96 18.16 -18.51 21.89
C THR A 96 17.59 -19.92 22.04
N GLY A 97 18.47 -20.90 22.07
CA GLY A 97 18.04 -22.28 22.16
C GLY A 97 19.04 -23.15 22.92
N VAL A 98 18.52 -24.22 23.45
CA VAL A 98 19.31 -25.28 24.08
C VAL A 98 18.88 -26.62 23.51
N GLY A 99 19.83 -27.50 23.29
CA GLY A 99 19.51 -28.83 22.79
C GLY A 99 20.65 -29.83 23.01
N LYS A 100 20.29 -31.08 23.03
CA LYS A 100 21.21 -32.20 23.03
C LYS A 100 20.74 -33.20 21.98
N TYR A 101 21.60 -33.47 21.01
CA TYR A 101 21.39 -34.54 20.04
C TYR A 101 22.28 -35.73 20.37
N LYS A 102 21.70 -36.91 20.46
CA LYS A 102 22.41 -38.16 20.68
C LYS A 102 21.95 -39.16 19.63
N LYS A 103 22.88 -39.61 18.78
CA LYS A 103 22.61 -40.70 17.85
C LYS A 103 22.41 -41.99 18.63
N GLY A 104 21.24 -42.58 18.54
CA GLY A 104 20.93 -43.79 19.27
C GLY A 104 20.58 -43.53 20.73
N GLY A 105 19.85 -42.45 21.04
CA GLY A 105 19.40 -42.10 22.38
C GLY A 105 18.50 -40.91 22.43
N ASP A 106 18.07 -40.53 23.64
CA ASP A 106 17.16 -39.43 23.83
C ASP A 106 17.77 -38.10 23.40
N SER A 107 17.05 -37.37 22.61
CA SER A 107 17.40 -36.05 22.10
C SER A 107 16.34 -35.05 22.50
N PHE A 108 16.75 -33.84 22.86
CA PHE A 108 15.84 -32.73 23.12
C PHE A 108 16.38 -31.43 22.52
N ALA A 109 15.48 -30.55 22.16
CA ALA A 109 15.81 -29.20 21.80
C ALA A 109 14.68 -28.24 22.19
N ALA A 110 15.05 -27.04 22.60
CA ALA A 110 14.11 -25.96 22.88
C ALA A 110 14.65 -24.66 22.33
N ILE A 111 13.78 -23.85 21.73
CA ILE A 111 14.10 -22.55 21.20
C ILE A 111 13.08 -21.54 21.72
N LEU A 112 13.58 -20.39 22.13
CA LEU A 112 12.83 -19.18 22.45
C LEU A 112 13.24 -18.10 21.45
N ASN A 113 12.27 -17.50 20.79
CA ASN A 113 12.51 -16.32 19.95
C ASN A 113 11.66 -15.15 20.42
N VAL A 114 12.22 -13.97 20.29
CA VAL A 114 11.57 -12.70 20.60
C VAL A 114 11.82 -11.77 19.42
N LEU A 115 10.74 -11.27 18.85
CA LEU A 115 10.77 -10.28 17.78
C LEU A 115 10.01 -9.04 18.22
N SER A 116 10.65 -7.88 18.10
CA SER A 116 9.99 -6.59 18.18
C SER A 116 10.39 -5.79 16.95
N LYS A 117 9.44 -5.47 16.12
CA LYS A 117 9.64 -4.72 14.88
C LYS A 117 8.71 -3.54 14.86
N ASN A 118 9.29 -2.35 14.75
CA ASN A 118 8.55 -1.12 14.50
C ASN A 118 8.82 -0.67 13.06
N SER A 119 7.75 -0.36 12.35
CA SER A 119 7.81 0.15 10.98
C SER A 119 6.98 1.40 10.86
N ASP A 120 7.66 2.53 10.84
CA ASP A 120 7.04 3.84 10.66
C ASP A 120 7.15 4.24 9.21
N SER A 121 6.06 4.70 8.63
CA SER A 121 6.03 5.27 7.30
C SER A 121 5.33 6.62 7.32
N ASN A 122 6.00 7.62 6.77
CA ASN A 122 5.44 8.95 6.61
C ASN A 122 5.52 9.35 5.14
N VAL A 123 4.37 9.54 4.52
CA VAL A 123 4.27 9.96 3.12
C VAL A 123 3.65 11.34 3.09
N LEU A 124 4.38 12.28 2.48
CA LEU A 124 3.92 13.63 2.22
C LEU A 124 3.79 13.83 0.71
N SER A 125 2.63 14.29 0.27
CA SER A 125 2.36 14.61 -1.12
C SER A 125 1.66 15.96 -1.25
N THR A 126 2.11 16.76 -2.21
CA THR A 126 1.60 18.12 -2.42
C THR A 126 1.21 18.35 -3.88
N PRO A 127 0.10 17.74 -4.35
CA PRO A 127 -0.38 18.01 -5.71
C PRO A 127 -0.88 19.46 -5.79
N SER A 128 -0.54 20.14 -6.89
CA SER A 128 -0.96 21.51 -7.16
C SER A 128 -1.50 21.64 -8.59
N ILE A 129 -2.55 22.41 -8.76
CA ILE A 129 -3.19 22.64 -10.05
C ILE A 129 -3.67 24.09 -10.17
N LEU A 130 -3.40 24.69 -11.33
CA LEU A 130 -3.91 26.01 -11.70
C LEU A 130 -5.12 25.83 -12.62
N THR A 131 -6.23 26.41 -12.25
CA THR A 131 -7.48 26.30 -13.03
C THR A 131 -8.16 27.66 -13.19
N MET A 132 -9.02 27.79 -14.20
CA MET A 132 -9.83 28.98 -14.43
C MET A 132 -11.12 28.92 -13.59
N ASP A 133 -11.68 30.11 -13.34
CA ASP A 133 -12.98 30.25 -12.69
C ASP A 133 -14.06 29.44 -13.44
N ASN A 134 -14.83 28.64 -12.66
CA ASN A 134 -15.93 27.79 -13.10
C ASN A 134 -15.55 26.68 -14.12
N GLU A 135 -14.25 26.31 -14.21
CA GLU A 135 -13.76 25.25 -15.08
C GLU A 135 -13.17 24.10 -14.24
N GLU A 136 -13.60 22.88 -14.56
CA GLU A 136 -13.08 21.69 -13.90
C GLU A 136 -11.72 21.34 -14.49
N SER A 137 -10.78 21.10 -13.61
CA SER A 137 -9.42 20.68 -13.95
C SER A 137 -8.99 19.53 -13.08
N PHE A 138 -8.22 18.61 -13.63
CA PHE A 138 -7.72 17.48 -12.87
C PHE A 138 -6.24 17.22 -13.13
N ILE A 139 -5.58 16.65 -12.15
CA ILE A 139 -4.20 16.16 -12.23
C ILE A 139 -4.15 14.73 -11.68
N ILE A 140 -3.40 13.88 -12.36
CA ILE A 140 -3.11 12.51 -11.93
C ILE A 140 -1.60 12.34 -11.87
N VAL A 141 -1.10 11.94 -10.71
CA VAL A 141 0.32 11.64 -10.48
C VAL A 141 0.41 10.21 -9.95
N GLY A 142 0.90 9.31 -10.77
CA GLY A 142 0.91 7.90 -10.38
C GLY A 142 1.51 6.99 -11.44
N GLN A 143 1.14 5.73 -11.37
CA GLN A 143 1.57 4.67 -12.30
C GLN A 143 0.40 3.75 -12.64
N GLU A 144 0.47 3.13 -13.81
CA GLU A 144 -0.46 2.10 -14.22
C GLU A 144 0.06 0.72 -13.82
N ILE A 145 -0.79 -0.08 -13.17
CA ILE A 145 -0.50 -1.45 -12.84
C ILE A 145 -1.35 -2.41 -13.69
N PRO A 146 -0.76 -3.50 -14.20
CA PRO A 146 -1.52 -4.54 -14.90
C PRO A 146 -2.24 -5.43 -13.88
N ILE A 147 -3.57 -5.55 -14.01
CA ILE A 147 -4.40 -6.45 -13.22
C ILE A 147 -4.93 -7.54 -14.12
N THR A 148 -4.74 -8.81 -13.72
CA THR A 148 -5.32 -9.95 -14.42
C THR A 148 -6.81 -10.05 -14.10
N THR A 149 -7.67 -9.89 -15.10
CA THR A 149 -9.13 -9.92 -14.94
C THR A 149 -9.75 -11.26 -15.35
N GLY A 150 -8.99 -12.10 -15.97
CA GLY A 150 -9.44 -13.44 -16.35
C GLY A 150 -8.28 -14.34 -16.77
N GLU A 151 -8.40 -15.59 -16.42
CA GLU A 151 -7.50 -16.66 -16.87
C GLU A 151 -8.34 -17.84 -17.39
N SER A 152 -8.09 -18.27 -18.61
CA SER A 152 -8.71 -19.46 -19.18
C SER A 152 -7.65 -20.52 -19.37
N LEU A 153 -7.80 -21.61 -18.63
CA LEU A 153 -6.97 -22.81 -18.80
C LEU A 153 -7.62 -23.68 -19.88
N GLY A 154 -6.97 -23.79 -21.03
CA GLY A 154 -7.41 -24.73 -22.07
C GLY A 154 -7.27 -26.18 -21.60
N THR A 155 -8.14 -27.05 -22.08
CA THR A 155 -8.24 -28.48 -21.70
C THR A 155 -6.93 -29.29 -21.94
N ASN A 156 -5.96 -28.74 -22.66
CA ASN A 156 -4.66 -29.36 -22.99
C ASN A 156 -3.45 -28.57 -22.52
N ASN A 157 -3.60 -27.67 -21.55
CA ASN A 157 -2.52 -26.99 -20.81
C ASN A 157 -1.36 -26.36 -21.62
N SER A 158 -1.55 -26.11 -22.91
CA SER A 158 -0.43 -25.64 -23.75
C SER A 158 -0.31 -24.15 -23.90
N ASN A 159 -1.33 -23.37 -23.53
CA ASN A 159 -1.26 -21.90 -23.59
C ASN A 159 -2.39 -21.25 -22.77
N PRO A 160 -2.15 -20.88 -21.51
CA PRO A 160 -3.15 -20.15 -20.72
C PRO A 160 -3.36 -18.76 -21.34
N PHE A 161 -4.61 -18.43 -21.64
CA PHE A 161 -4.98 -17.11 -22.09
C PHE A 161 -5.29 -16.21 -20.90
N ARG A 162 -4.51 -15.13 -20.71
CA ARG A 162 -4.72 -14.14 -19.66
C ARG A 162 -5.24 -12.84 -20.23
N THR A 163 -6.31 -12.33 -19.64
CA THR A 163 -6.80 -10.98 -19.92
C THR A 163 -6.26 -10.05 -18.84
N VAL A 164 -5.59 -8.98 -19.27
CA VAL A 164 -4.98 -8.00 -18.38
C VAL A 164 -5.65 -6.65 -18.62
N THR A 165 -6.13 -6.03 -17.55
CA THR A 165 -6.61 -4.64 -17.54
C THR A 165 -5.60 -3.78 -16.77
N ARG A 166 -5.34 -2.57 -17.26
CA ARG A 166 -4.49 -1.61 -16.55
C ARG A 166 -5.34 -0.74 -15.65
N GLN A 167 -4.88 -0.57 -14.44
CA GLN A 167 -5.49 0.31 -13.45
C GLN A 167 -4.49 1.37 -13.02
N GLU A 168 -4.92 2.61 -13.02
CA GLU A 168 -4.15 3.74 -12.52
C GLU A 168 -4.14 3.73 -10.99
N ILE A 169 -2.96 3.89 -10.39
CA ILE A 169 -2.76 4.07 -8.97
C ILE A 169 -1.88 5.30 -8.73
N GLY A 170 -2.17 6.03 -7.67
CA GLY A 170 -1.48 7.26 -7.32
C GLY A 170 -2.41 8.30 -6.72
N ILE A 171 -2.12 9.56 -6.95
CA ILE A 171 -2.86 10.70 -6.46
C ILE A 171 -3.63 11.31 -7.63
N LYS A 172 -4.93 11.43 -7.47
CA LYS A 172 -5.81 12.15 -8.38
C LYS A 172 -6.45 13.31 -7.62
N LEU A 173 -6.37 14.50 -8.17
CA LEU A 173 -7.02 15.69 -7.68
C LEU A 173 -7.84 16.31 -8.82
N SER A 174 -9.14 16.44 -8.63
CA SER A 174 -10.05 17.20 -9.50
C SER A 174 -10.61 18.37 -8.73
N VAL A 175 -10.61 19.54 -9.32
CA VAL A 175 -11.06 20.77 -8.68
C VAL A 175 -11.85 21.62 -9.66
N LYS A 176 -12.99 22.12 -9.19
CA LYS A 176 -13.78 23.14 -9.89
C LYS A 176 -13.98 24.33 -8.98
N PRO A 177 -13.22 25.43 -9.17
CA PRO A 177 -13.40 26.64 -8.40
C PRO A 177 -14.54 27.49 -8.98
N GLN A 178 -15.21 28.20 -8.11
CA GLN A 178 -16.16 29.26 -8.44
C GLN A 178 -15.87 30.47 -7.56
N ILE A 179 -15.45 31.56 -8.20
CA ILE A 179 -15.14 32.80 -7.50
C ILE A 179 -16.43 33.59 -7.30
N ASN A 180 -16.71 33.94 -6.06
CA ASN A 180 -17.85 34.78 -5.71
C ASN A 180 -17.42 36.23 -5.51
N GLU A 181 -18.38 37.17 -5.53
CA GLU A 181 -18.12 38.56 -5.12
C GLU A 181 -17.62 38.58 -3.68
N GLY A 182 -16.51 39.27 -3.42
CA GLY A 182 -15.96 39.46 -2.08
C GLY A 182 -14.82 38.50 -1.68
N ASN A 183 -14.00 38.04 -2.64
CA ASN A 183 -12.81 37.18 -2.42
C ASN A 183 -13.08 35.77 -1.86
N SER A 184 -14.34 35.37 -1.78
CA SER A 184 -14.66 33.98 -1.40
C SER A 184 -14.72 33.08 -2.62
N ILE A 185 -14.09 31.91 -2.51
CA ILE A 185 -13.99 30.91 -3.56
C ILE A 185 -14.71 29.65 -3.08
N LYS A 186 -15.70 29.23 -3.85
CA LYS A 186 -16.30 27.90 -3.67
C LYS A 186 -15.46 26.91 -4.44
N LEU A 187 -14.97 25.88 -3.75
CA LEU A 187 -14.20 24.78 -4.33
C LEU A 187 -15.02 23.50 -4.26
N ASP A 188 -15.22 22.89 -5.41
CA ASP A 188 -15.71 21.52 -5.53
C ASP A 188 -14.49 20.63 -5.77
N ILE A 189 -14.20 19.75 -4.82
CA ILE A 189 -12.94 19.01 -4.74
C ILE A 189 -13.25 17.53 -4.70
N GLU A 190 -12.65 16.79 -5.63
CA GLU A 190 -12.58 15.33 -5.61
C GLU A 190 -11.11 14.93 -5.54
N GLN A 191 -10.74 14.26 -4.48
CA GLN A 191 -9.39 13.79 -4.26
C GLN A 191 -9.40 12.28 -4.02
N GLU A 192 -8.52 11.58 -4.73
CA GLU A 192 -8.31 10.16 -4.59
C GLU A 192 -6.82 9.86 -4.41
N VAL A 193 -6.50 9.05 -3.41
CA VAL A 193 -5.16 8.51 -3.20
C VAL A 193 -5.25 7.00 -3.22
N SER A 194 -4.52 6.39 -4.13
CA SER A 194 -4.45 4.94 -4.24
C SER A 194 -3.00 4.46 -4.18
N SER A 195 -2.76 3.39 -3.46
CA SER A 195 -1.44 2.78 -3.29
C SER A 195 -1.50 1.27 -3.40
N LEU A 196 -0.39 0.68 -3.82
CA LEU A 196 -0.24 -0.76 -3.90
C LEU A 196 0.14 -1.32 -2.53
N SER A 197 -0.62 -2.28 -2.03
CA SER A 197 -0.34 -2.95 -0.74
C SER A 197 0.43 -4.27 -0.90
N GLY A 198 0.52 -4.80 -2.12
CA GLY A 198 1.20 -6.07 -2.41
C GLY A 198 0.24 -7.20 -2.77
N PRO A 199 0.75 -8.41 -3.01
CA PRO A 199 -0.07 -9.57 -3.33
C PRO A 199 -0.81 -10.08 -2.08
N ILE A 200 -2.02 -10.61 -2.27
CA ILE A 200 -2.85 -11.17 -1.19
C ILE A 200 -2.17 -12.37 -0.54
N THR A 201 -1.51 -13.19 -1.35
CA THR A 201 -0.75 -14.36 -0.89
C THR A 201 0.56 -14.44 -1.66
N ALA A 202 1.62 -14.89 -1.02
CA ALA A 202 2.90 -15.11 -1.70
C ALA A 202 2.71 -16.04 -2.90
N GLY A 203 2.99 -15.50 -4.11
CA GLY A 203 2.81 -16.24 -5.38
C GLY A 203 1.45 -16.07 -6.06
N SER A 204 0.49 -15.31 -5.48
CA SER A 204 -0.74 -14.97 -6.18
C SER A 204 -0.52 -13.79 -7.16
N SER A 205 -1.25 -13.81 -8.26
CA SER A 205 -1.32 -12.69 -9.20
C SER A 205 -2.33 -11.62 -8.77
N GLU A 206 -3.00 -11.81 -7.64
CA GLU A 206 -3.98 -10.88 -7.10
C GLU A 206 -3.28 -9.82 -6.25
N ILE A 207 -3.57 -8.57 -6.54
CA ILE A 207 -2.92 -7.40 -5.96
C ILE A 207 -3.95 -6.64 -5.13
N VAL A 208 -3.59 -6.28 -3.90
CA VAL A 208 -4.40 -5.40 -3.05
C VAL A 208 -4.00 -3.96 -3.30
N THR A 209 -4.99 -3.12 -3.58
CA THR A 209 -4.84 -1.68 -3.66
C THR A 209 -5.58 -1.02 -2.51
N ASN A 210 -4.91 -0.13 -1.80
CA ASN A 210 -5.55 0.76 -0.82
C ASN A 210 -6.03 2.00 -1.56
N LYS A 211 -7.27 2.39 -1.31
CA LYS A 211 -7.89 3.57 -1.92
C LYS A 211 -8.49 4.45 -0.82
N ARG A 212 -8.18 5.74 -0.87
CA ARG A 212 -8.79 6.78 -0.05
C ARG A 212 -9.33 7.84 -0.98
N ALA A 213 -10.61 8.18 -0.83
CA ALA A 213 -11.28 9.17 -1.67
C ALA A 213 -12.07 10.13 -0.79
N ILE A 214 -12.01 11.39 -1.12
CA ILE A 214 -12.76 12.49 -0.50
C ILE A 214 -13.40 13.27 -1.63
N GLU A 215 -14.70 13.52 -1.49
CA GLU A 215 -15.49 14.41 -2.36
C GLU A 215 -16.17 15.42 -1.45
N THR A 216 -15.90 16.69 -1.65
CA THR A 216 -16.42 17.76 -0.79
C THR A 216 -16.54 19.07 -1.53
N VAL A 217 -17.46 19.90 -1.04
CA VAL A 217 -17.63 21.27 -1.50
C VAL A 217 -17.37 22.20 -0.32
N VAL A 218 -16.39 23.08 -0.48
CA VAL A 218 -15.96 23.99 0.58
C VAL A 218 -15.93 25.44 0.09
N MET A 219 -16.03 26.37 1.01
CA MET A 219 -15.87 27.80 0.74
C MET A 219 -14.65 28.31 1.49
N VAL A 220 -13.75 28.95 0.76
CA VAL A 220 -12.46 29.44 1.25
C VAL A 220 -12.28 30.90 0.90
N GLU A 221 -11.47 31.60 1.64
CA GLU A 221 -10.94 32.93 1.27
C GLU A 221 -9.56 32.76 0.61
N ASP A 222 -9.12 33.78 -0.11
CA ASP A 222 -7.78 33.78 -0.71
C ASP A 222 -6.69 33.57 0.35
N ASN A 223 -5.72 32.70 0.04
CA ASN A 223 -4.65 32.24 0.94
C ASN A 223 -5.11 31.53 2.24
N GLN A 224 -6.32 31.02 2.29
CA GLN A 224 -6.80 30.24 3.42
C GLN A 224 -6.51 28.74 3.24
N THR A 225 -6.08 28.09 4.31
CA THR A 225 -5.94 26.62 4.37
C THR A 225 -7.12 26.03 5.14
N ILE A 226 -7.72 24.98 4.60
CA ILE A 226 -8.76 24.18 5.26
C ILE A 226 -8.17 22.81 5.59
N VAL A 227 -8.48 22.32 6.79
CA VAL A 227 -8.08 20.99 7.28
C VAL A 227 -9.31 20.15 7.56
#